data_71fd163210fdd09d9290c5acbbe4e45d
#
_entry.id   71fd163210fdd09d9290c5acbbe4e45d
#
_cell.length_a   1.000
_cell.length_b   1.000
_cell.length_c   1.000
_cell.angle_alpha   90.00
_cell.angle_beta   90.00
_cell.angle_gamma   90.00
#
_symmetry.space_group_name_H-M   'P 1'
#
loop_
_entity.id
_entity.type
_entity.pdbx_description
1 polymer ?
#
loop_
_entity_poly.entity_id
_entity_poly.type
_entity_poly.pdbx_seq_one_letter_code
_entity_poly.pdbx_strand_id
1 'polypeptide(L)'
;MMGSFAALHDTPFLNKKSKHNLTGVPMANYFNTLNLRNQLAQLGKCRFMARDEFADGASFLKGKKVVIVGCGAQGLNQGLNMRDSGLDVAYALRAEAIAEKRPSWRKATDNGFKVGTYEELIPQADLVVNLTPDKQHSAVVQAVQPLMKDGAALGYSHGFNIVEVGESIRKDITVVMVAPKCPGTEVREEYKRGFGVPTLIAVHPENDPKGEGMAIAKAWAAATGGDR
;
A
#
# COMPACT_ATOMS: atom_id res chain seq x y z
N MET A 1 -21.49 -5.06 3.54
CA MET A 1 -21.29 -3.63 3.26
C MET A 1 -19.99 -3.46 2.50
N MET A 2 -20.04 -2.82 1.34
CA MET A 2 -18.91 -2.80 0.39
C MET A 2 -17.95 -1.68 0.75
N GLY A 3 -16.68 -2.04 0.99
CA GLY A 3 -15.59 -1.07 1.07
C GLY A 3 -15.36 -0.42 -0.30
N SER A 4 -15.03 0.85 -0.29
CA SER A 4 -14.65 1.59 -1.49
C SER A 4 -13.29 1.09 -1.98
N PHE A 5 -13.24 0.51 -3.18
CA PHE A 5 -11.99 0.11 -3.84
C PHE A 5 -11.67 1.12 -4.95
N ALA A 6 -10.45 1.55 -5.03
CA ALA A 6 -9.96 2.31 -6.17
C ALA A 6 -9.06 1.41 -7.02
N ALA A 7 -9.36 1.25 -8.29
CA ALA A 7 -8.53 0.53 -9.23
C ALA A 7 -8.04 1.48 -10.33
N LEU A 8 -6.73 1.56 -10.51
CA LEU A 8 -6.12 2.14 -11.70
C LEU A 8 -5.84 0.98 -12.67
N HIS A 9 -6.42 1.00 -13.83
CA HIS A 9 -6.41 -0.13 -14.75
C HIS A 9 -5.48 0.07 -15.94
N ASP A 10 -4.98 -1.05 -16.46
CA ASP A 10 -4.09 -1.17 -17.61
C ASP A 10 -4.55 -0.41 -18.85
N THR A 11 -3.64 0.30 -19.48
CA THR A 11 -3.79 0.76 -20.85
C THR A 11 -3.29 -0.31 -21.80
N PRO A 12 -4.07 -0.76 -22.79
CA PRO A 12 -3.54 -1.56 -23.88
C PRO A 12 -2.62 -0.69 -24.76
N PHE A 13 -1.47 -1.22 -25.07
CA PHE A 13 -0.53 -0.63 -26.02
C PHE A 13 -1.24 -0.38 -27.37
N LEU A 14 -1.56 0.85 -27.66
CA LEU A 14 -1.87 1.32 -29.00
C LEU A 14 -1.14 2.62 -29.27
N ASN A 15 -0.08 2.47 -30.02
CA ASN A 15 0.73 3.52 -30.60
C ASN A 15 -0.10 4.34 -31.60
N LYS A 16 -0.55 5.56 -31.25
CA LYS A 16 -0.93 6.58 -32.22
C LYS A 16 -0.57 7.96 -31.72
N LYS A 17 0.48 8.52 -32.36
CA LYS A 17 0.81 9.96 -32.25
C LYS A 17 -0.41 10.78 -32.70
N SER A 18 -1.01 11.53 -31.81
CA SER A 18 -1.80 12.70 -32.17
C SER A 18 -1.48 13.84 -31.21
N LYS A 19 -0.89 14.88 -31.77
CA LYS A 19 -0.73 16.18 -31.10
C LYS A 19 -2.11 16.80 -31.00
N HIS A 20 -2.65 16.91 -29.79
CA HIS A 20 -3.79 17.80 -29.51
C HIS A 20 -3.48 18.61 -28.25
N ASN A 21 -3.56 19.90 -28.41
CA ASN A 21 -3.59 20.88 -27.33
C ASN A 21 -4.76 20.57 -26.40
N LEU A 22 -4.47 20.27 -25.14
CA LEU A 22 -5.50 20.03 -24.12
C LEU A 22 -5.51 21.18 -23.13
N THR A 23 -6.36 22.17 -23.41
CA THR A 23 -6.85 23.10 -22.40
C THR A 23 -7.99 22.43 -21.63
N GLY A 24 -7.77 22.13 -20.33
CA GLY A 24 -8.84 22.14 -19.33
C GLY A 24 -9.84 20.99 -19.28
N VAL A 25 -9.56 19.80 -19.81
CA VAL A 25 -10.43 18.61 -19.58
C VAL A 25 -9.90 17.82 -18.39
N PRO A 26 -10.70 17.56 -17.32
CA PRO A 26 -10.28 16.64 -16.28
C PRO A 26 -9.88 15.32 -16.91
N MET A 27 -8.69 14.80 -16.61
CA MET A 27 -8.28 13.49 -17.13
C MET A 27 -9.28 12.44 -16.67
N ALA A 28 -10.06 11.90 -17.60
CA ALA A 28 -11.04 10.87 -17.33
C ALA A 28 -10.32 9.64 -16.74
N ASN A 29 -10.78 9.14 -15.60
CA ASN A 29 -10.32 7.87 -15.07
C ASN A 29 -10.75 6.72 -16.01
N TYR A 30 -10.15 5.54 -15.81
CA TYR A 30 -10.44 4.37 -16.65
C TYR A 30 -11.95 4.01 -16.72
N PHE A 31 -12.69 4.18 -15.62
CA PHE A 31 -14.12 3.92 -15.59
C PHE A 31 -14.88 4.73 -16.64
N ASN A 32 -14.50 5.98 -16.85
CA ASN A 32 -15.13 6.87 -17.84
C ASN A 32 -14.79 6.49 -19.29
N THR A 33 -13.78 5.66 -19.50
CA THR A 33 -13.44 5.11 -20.84
C THR A 33 -14.24 3.86 -21.20
N LEU A 34 -14.90 3.25 -20.21
CA LEU A 34 -15.71 2.04 -20.41
C LEU A 34 -17.02 2.34 -21.10
N ASN A 35 -17.53 1.39 -21.89
CA ASN A 35 -18.91 1.44 -22.38
C ASN A 35 -19.91 1.24 -21.23
N LEU A 36 -21.16 1.67 -21.42
CA LEU A 36 -22.21 1.65 -20.39
C LEU A 36 -22.36 0.27 -19.71
N ARG A 37 -22.33 -0.82 -20.49
CA ARG A 37 -22.46 -2.18 -19.93
C ARG A 37 -21.35 -2.50 -18.95
N ASN A 38 -20.11 -2.15 -19.30
CA ASN A 38 -18.96 -2.38 -18.45
C ASN A 38 -18.95 -1.45 -17.23
N GLN A 39 -19.40 -0.19 -17.39
CA GLN A 39 -19.60 0.71 -16.26
C GLN A 39 -20.60 0.13 -15.27
N LEU A 40 -21.76 -0.32 -15.74
CA LEU A 40 -22.79 -0.95 -14.89
C LEU A 40 -22.27 -2.21 -14.20
N ALA A 41 -21.44 -3.02 -14.86
CA ALA A 41 -20.83 -4.21 -14.27
C ALA A 41 -19.83 -3.89 -13.13
N GLN A 42 -19.28 -2.70 -13.10
CA GLN A 42 -18.35 -2.25 -12.05
C GLN A 42 -19.05 -1.50 -10.92
N LEU A 43 -20.23 -0.94 -11.16
CA LEU A 43 -21.01 -0.25 -10.13
C LEU A 43 -21.28 -1.18 -8.94
N GLY A 44 -20.99 -0.69 -7.74
CA GLY A 44 -21.12 -1.45 -6.50
C GLY A 44 -19.97 -2.39 -6.16
N LYS A 45 -19.01 -2.61 -7.08
CA LYS A 45 -17.81 -3.42 -6.83
C LYS A 45 -16.62 -2.56 -6.37
N CYS A 46 -16.38 -1.46 -7.07
CA CYS A 46 -15.32 -0.52 -6.74
C CYS A 46 -15.63 0.87 -7.31
N ARG A 47 -14.93 1.87 -6.79
CA ARG A 47 -14.91 3.22 -7.35
C ARG A 47 -13.53 3.47 -7.99
N PHE A 48 -13.51 4.02 -9.17
CA PHE A 48 -12.29 4.48 -9.82
C PHE A 48 -12.02 5.92 -9.39
N MET A 49 -10.86 6.13 -8.78
CA MET A 49 -10.45 7.44 -8.29
C MET A 49 -9.74 8.21 -9.39
N ALA A 50 -10.01 9.51 -9.45
CA ALA A 50 -9.31 10.42 -10.34
C ALA A 50 -7.98 10.87 -9.69
N ARG A 51 -7.03 11.30 -10.52
CA ARG A 51 -5.68 11.68 -10.05
C ARG A 51 -5.69 12.88 -9.11
N ASP A 52 -6.59 13.83 -9.31
CA ASP A 52 -6.76 15.00 -8.45
C ASP A 52 -7.20 14.65 -7.02
N GLU A 53 -7.82 13.51 -6.82
CA GLU A 53 -8.13 13.00 -5.48
C GLU A 53 -6.88 12.63 -4.65
N PHE A 54 -5.71 12.58 -5.28
CA PHE A 54 -4.41 12.32 -4.67
C PHE A 54 -3.52 13.58 -4.62
N ALA A 55 -4.10 14.78 -4.73
CA ALA A 55 -3.36 16.05 -4.76
C ALA A 55 -2.40 16.22 -3.57
N ASP A 56 -2.76 15.69 -2.40
CA ASP A 56 -1.91 15.72 -1.20
C ASP A 56 -0.73 14.72 -1.27
N GLY A 57 -0.71 13.82 -2.25
CA GLY A 57 0.34 12.82 -2.42
C GLY A 57 0.59 12.01 -1.15
N ALA A 58 1.85 11.87 -0.76
CA ALA A 58 2.26 11.16 0.46
C ALA A 58 2.22 12.02 1.73
N SER A 59 1.69 13.24 1.69
CA SER A 59 1.83 14.24 2.79
C SER A 59 1.28 13.77 4.11
N PHE A 60 0.20 13.00 4.13
CA PHE A 60 -0.40 12.48 5.36
C PHE A 60 0.53 11.55 6.15
N LEU A 61 1.47 10.88 5.48
CA LEU A 61 2.45 9.99 6.09
C LEU A 61 3.82 10.65 6.34
N LYS A 62 4.04 11.89 5.90
CA LYS A 62 5.29 12.61 6.20
C LYS A 62 5.43 12.86 7.70
N GLY A 63 6.63 12.60 8.22
CA GLY A 63 6.92 12.71 9.65
C GLY A 63 6.39 11.55 10.50
N LYS A 64 5.64 10.62 9.90
CA LYS A 64 5.19 9.39 10.55
C LYS A 64 6.17 8.25 10.28
N LYS A 65 6.31 7.33 11.23
CA LYS A 65 7.15 6.14 11.08
C LYS A 65 6.40 5.01 10.40
N VAL A 66 6.92 4.57 9.27
CA VAL A 66 6.43 3.39 8.55
C VAL A 66 7.35 2.20 8.84
N VAL A 67 6.80 1.13 9.38
CA VAL A 67 7.54 -0.11 9.63
C VAL A 67 6.98 -1.21 8.76
N ILE A 68 7.80 -1.74 7.86
CA ILE A 68 7.42 -2.86 6.98
C ILE A 68 7.84 -4.17 7.64
N VAL A 69 6.92 -5.10 7.74
CA VAL A 69 7.16 -6.48 8.16
C VAL A 69 7.27 -7.36 6.92
N GLY A 70 8.47 -7.92 6.71
CA GLY A 70 8.79 -8.70 5.53
C GLY A 70 9.47 -7.90 4.41
N CYS A 71 10.62 -8.40 3.95
CA CYS A 71 11.41 -7.80 2.86
C CYS A 71 11.52 -8.77 1.66
N GLY A 72 10.35 -9.19 1.16
CA GLY A 72 10.19 -9.90 -0.11
C GLY A 72 10.25 -8.94 -1.29
N ALA A 73 9.76 -9.37 -2.47
CA ALA A 73 9.73 -8.51 -3.66
C ALA A 73 8.85 -7.27 -3.45
N GLN A 74 7.62 -7.45 -2.95
CA GLN A 74 6.75 -6.32 -2.65
C GLN A 74 7.32 -5.46 -1.51
N GLY A 75 7.74 -6.09 -0.40
CA GLY A 75 8.26 -5.35 0.75
C GLY A 75 9.43 -4.44 0.40
N LEU A 76 10.44 -4.97 -0.30
CA LEU A 76 11.60 -4.16 -0.69
C LEU A 76 11.21 -3.00 -1.62
N ASN A 77 10.49 -3.31 -2.69
CA ASN A 77 10.26 -2.32 -3.75
C ASN A 77 9.27 -1.24 -3.34
N GLN A 78 8.23 -1.57 -2.58
CA GLN A 78 7.36 -0.56 -1.97
C GLN A 78 8.13 0.30 -0.95
N GLY A 79 8.98 -0.30 -0.11
CA GLY A 79 9.80 0.45 0.85
C GLY A 79 10.77 1.43 0.17
N LEU A 80 11.38 1.02 -0.94
CA LEU A 80 12.22 1.90 -1.76
C LEU A 80 11.43 3.10 -2.30
N ASN A 81 10.24 2.86 -2.85
CA ASN A 81 9.38 3.93 -3.38
C ASN A 81 8.92 4.88 -2.26
N MET A 82 8.51 4.34 -1.12
CA MET A 82 8.13 5.13 0.05
C MET A 82 9.26 6.03 0.53
N ARG A 83 10.49 5.48 0.64
CA ARG A 83 11.67 6.26 1.02
C ARG A 83 11.97 7.35 0.01
N ASP A 84 11.94 7.04 -1.28
CA ASP A 84 12.19 8.01 -2.35
C ASP A 84 11.08 9.10 -2.41
N SER A 85 9.89 8.80 -1.87
CA SER A 85 8.79 9.75 -1.66
C SER A 85 8.94 10.56 -0.35
N GLY A 86 10.03 10.37 0.40
CA GLY A 86 10.36 11.14 1.62
C GLY A 86 9.74 10.61 2.90
N LEU A 87 9.34 9.34 2.96
CA LEU A 87 8.84 8.70 4.17
C LEU A 87 9.97 8.06 5.00
N ASP A 88 9.80 8.05 6.33
CA ASP A 88 10.68 7.34 7.28
C ASP A 88 10.30 5.87 7.33
N VAL A 89 11.10 5.01 6.68
CA VAL A 89 10.84 3.57 6.50
C VAL A 89 11.90 2.73 7.20
N ALA A 90 11.45 1.77 8.01
CA ALA A 90 12.28 0.74 8.61
C ALA A 90 11.68 -0.65 8.40
N TYR A 91 12.49 -1.70 8.59
CA TYR A 91 12.04 -3.09 8.45
C TYR A 91 12.09 -3.81 9.79
N ALA A 92 10.95 -4.32 10.24
CA ALA A 92 10.88 -5.22 11.39
C ALA A 92 10.93 -6.67 10.90
N LEU A 93 11.90 -7.42 11.42
CA LEU A 93 12.12 -8.83 11.09
C LEU A 93 12.17 -9.65 12.38
N ARG A 94 11.93 -10.97 12.26
CA ARG A 94 12.11 -11.88 13.38
C ARG A 94 13.58 -11.92 13.82
N ALA A 95 13.82 -12.03 15.12
CA ALA A 95 15.17 -12.04 15.70
C ALA A 95 16.09 -13.08 15.03
N GLU A 96 15.57 -14.29 14.73
CA GLU A 96 16.34 -15.33 14.06
C GLU A 96 16.75 -14.92 12.63
N ALA A 97 15.86 -14.20 11.92
CA ALA A 97 16.16 -13.74 10.57
C ALA A 97 17.27 -12.68 10.55
N ILE A 98 17.37 -11.89 11.62
CA ILE A 98 18.45 -10.91 11.83
C ILE A 98 19.74 -11.63 12.21
N ALA A 99 19.69 -12.50 13.21
CA ALA A 99 20.86 -13.23 13.71
C ALA A 99 21.54 -14.08 12.62
N GLU A 100 20.73 -14.76 11.81
CA GLU A 100 21.18 -15.61 10.70
C GLU A 100 21.47 -14.82 9.42
N LYS A 101 21.25 -13.50 9.43
CA LYS A 101 21.38 -12.64 8.23
C LYS A 101 20.66 -13.23 7.01
N ARG A 102 19.40 -13.65 7.21
CA ARG A 102 18.57 -14.22 6.15
C ARG A 102 18.40 -13.26 4.97
N PRO A 103 17.98 -13.72 3.78
CA PRO A 103 17.84 -12.88 2.59
C PRO A 103 17.03 -11.60 2.80
N SER A 104 15.99 -11.62 3.64
CA SER A 104 15.19 -10.44 3.99
C SER A 104 16.02 -9.38 4.73
N TRP A 105 16.89 -9.80 5.66
CA TRP A 105 17.79 -8.91 6.38
C TRP A 105 18.81 -8.27 5.41
N ARG A 106 19.47 -9.10 4.58
CA ARG A 106 20.45 -8.60 3.59
C ARG A 106 19.81 -7.60 2.64
N LYS A 107 18.65 -7.93 2.06
CA LYS A 107 17.94 -7.03 1.14
C LYS A 107 17.65 -5.67 1.77
N ALA A 108 17.21 -5.63 3.02
CA ALA A 108 16.92 -4.37 3.69
C ALA A 108 18.21 -3.59 4.00
N THR A 109 19.24 -4.25 4.56
CA THR A 109 20.50 -3.60 4.95
C THR A 109 21.33 -3.15 3.76
N ASP A 110 21.42 -3.97 2.70
CA ASP A 110 22.17 -3.63 1.48
C ASP A 110 21.54 -2.41 0.75
N ASN A 111 20.27 -2.15 0.99
CA ASN A 111 19.58 -0.96 0.49
C ASN A 111 19.55 0.20 1.50
N GLY A 112 20.31 0.12 2.60
CA GLY A 112 20.49 1.20 3.56
C GLY A 112 19.31 1.45 4.49
N PHE A 113 18.40 0.49 4.65
CA PHE A 113 17.30 0.62 5.60
C PHE A 113 17.70 0.22 7.02
N LYS A 114 17.09 0.91 7.99
CA LYS A 114 17.13 0.47 9.39
C LYS A 114 16.38 -0.86 9.52
N VAL A 115 17.01 -1.84 10.16
CA VAL A 115 16.40 -3.14 10.47
C VAL A 115 16.45 -3.35 11.98
N GLY A 116 15.39 -3.87 12.55
CA GLY A 116 15.30 -4.26 13.95
C GLY A 116 14.27 -5.37 14.17
N THR A 117 14.14 -5.81 15.39
CA THR A 117 13.11 -6.80 15.77
C THR A 117 11.73 -6.16 15.85
N TYR A 118 10.71 -6.99 16.03
CA TYR A 118 9.34 -6.50 16.23
C TYR A 118 9.25 -5.62 17.47
N GLU A 119 9.88 -6.06 18.56
CA GLU A 119 9.88 -5.40 19.86
C GLU A 119 10.56 -4.02 19.80
N GLU A 120 11.58 -3.88 18.96
CA GLU A 120 12.33 -2.62 18.82
C GLU A 120 11.59 -1.59 17.97
N LEU A 121 10.91 -2.02 16.90
CA LEU A 121 10.42 -1.09 15.89
C LEU A 121 8.90 -0.89 15.90
N ILE A 122 8.11 -1.94 16.19
CA ILE A 122 6.65 -1.86 16.13
C ILE A 122 6.06 -0.86 17.12
N PRO A 123 6.55 -0.74 18.39
CA PRO A 123 5.98 0.24 19.32
C PRO A 123 6.10 1.70 18.88
N GLN A 124 7.03 2.00 17.98
CA GLN A 124 7.24 3.35 17.47
C GLN A 124 6.48 3.63 16.16
N ALA A 125 5.93 2.61 15.51
CA ALA A 125 5.32 2.72 14.20
C ALA A 125 3.98 3.45 14.25
N ASP A 126 3.75 4.37 13.31
CA ASP A 126 2.45 4.95 13.00
C ASP A 126 1.67 4.08 12.01
N LEU A 127 2.41 3.47 11.08
CA LEU A 127 1.89 2.52 10.11
C LEU A 127 2.78 1.28 10.08
N VAL A 128 2.20 0.13 10.40
CA VAL A 128 2.83 -1.19 10.25
C VAL A 128 2.30 -1.82 8.97
N VAL A 129 3.18 -2.17 8.03
CA VAL A 129 2.79 -2.75 6.73
C VAL A 129 3.22 -4.21 6.69
N ASN A 130 2.25 -5.12 6.69
CA ASN A 130 2.50 -6.55 6.59
C ASN A 130 2.62 -6.98 5.12
N LEU A 131 3.86 -7.18 4.65
CA LEU A 131 4.19 -7.64 3.30
C LEU A 131 4.88 -9.02 3.31
N THR A 132 4.55 -9.82 4.30
CA THR A 132 4.92 -11.24 4.33
C THR A 132 4.02 -12.07 3.41
N PRO A 133 4.37 -13.31 3.08
CA PRO A 133 3.47 -14.22 2.35
C PRO A 133 2.14 -14.45 3.11
N ASP A 134 1.02 -14.54 2.39
CA ASP A 134 -0.34 -14.63 2.97
C ASP A 134 -0.48 -15.68 4.07
N LYS A 135 0.11 -16.85 3.87
CA LYS A 135 0.10 -17.95 4.87
C LYS A 135 0.81 -17.61 6.19
N GLN A 136 1.56 -16.52 6.26
CA GLN A 136 2.23 -16.06 7.47
C GLN A 136 1.48 -14.89 8.13
N HIS A 137 0.47 -14.33 7.50
CA HIS A 137 -0.19 -13.11 7.96
C HIS A 137 -0.74 -13.24 9.38
N SER A 138 -1.48 -14.31 9.69
CA SER A 138 -2.04 -14.50 11.04
C SER A 138 -0.97 -14.57 12.11
N ALA A 139 0.09 -15.35 11.89
CA ALA A 139 1.20 -15.45 12.84
C ALA A 139 1.93 -14.11 13.02
N VAL A 140 2.08 -13.32 11.94
CA VAL A 140 2.67 -11.98 12.02
C VAL A 140 1.76 -11.04 12.78
N VAL A 141 0.46 -11.03 12.49
CA VAL A 141 -0.51 -10.17 13.18
C VAL A 141 -0.55 -10.46 14.68
N GLN A 142 -0.60 -11.74 15.06
CA GLN A 142 -0.59 -12.16 16.47
C GLN A 142 0.69 -11.70 17.19
N ALA A 143 1.82 -11.66 16.49
CA ALA A 143 3.08 -11.17 17.06
C ALA A 143 3.18 -9.64 17.12
N VAL A 144 2.68 -8.92 16.12
CA VAL A 144 2.90 -7.46 16.02
C VAL A 144 1.80 -6.62 16.65
N GLN A 145 0.51 -7.04 16.57
CA GLN A 145 -0.57 -6.19 17.07
C GLN A 145 -0.49 -5.89 18.57
N PRO A 146 -0.05 -6.81 19.48
CA PRO A 146 0.15 -6.47 20.90
C PRO A 146 1.20 -5.39 21.13
N LEU A 147 2.18 -5.26 20.21
CA LEU A 147 3.28 -4.29 20.28
C LEU A 147 2.92 -2.94 19.66
N MET A 148 1.86 -2.87 18.86
CA MET A 148 1.46 -1.64 18.20
C MET A 148 0.93 -0.63 19.21
N LYS A 149 1.36 0.63 19.06
CA LYS A 149 0.83 1.73 19.88
C LYS A 149 -0.64 2.00 19.56
N ASP A 150 -1.34 2.59 20.50
CA ASP A 150 -2.75 2.94 20.35
C ASP A 150 -2.98 3.89 19.18
N GLY A 151 -3.97 3.59 18.36
CA GLY A 151 -4.34 4.37 17.20
C GLY A 151 -3.36 4.30 16.04
N ALA A 152 -2.42 3.33 16.02
CA ALA A 152 -1.60 3.03 14.86
C ALA A 152 -2.43 2.40 13.74
N ALA A 153 -1.84 2.32 12.54
CA ALA A 153 -2.46 1.64 11.40
C ALA A 153 -1.74 0.35 11.04
N LEU A 154 -2.52 -0.66 10.63
CA LEU A 154 -2.04 -1.92 10.06
C LEU A 154 -2.40 -1.98 8.58
N GLY A 155 -1.40 -2.10 7.74
CA GLY A 155 -1.53 -2.13 6.30
C GLY A 155 -1.27 -3.51 5.69
N TYR A 156 -2.03 -3.84 4.65
CA TYR A 156 -1.87 -5.05 3.85
C TYR A 156 -1.77 -4.70 2.36
N SER A 157 -1.14 -5.58 1.58
CA SER A 157 -1.25 -5.55 0.10
C SER A 157 -2.11 -6.69 -0.46
N HIS A 158 -2.74 -7.47 0.41
CA HIS A 158 -3.70 -8.53 0.09
C HIS A 158 -4.74 -8.68 1.19
N GLY A 159 -6.02 -8.78 0.82
CA GLY A 159 -7.13 -8.81 1.79
C GLY A 159 -7.41 -10.17 2.42
N PHE A 160 -6.71 -11.23 2.04
CA PHE A 160 -7.02 -12.62 2.41
C PHE A 160 -7.13 -12.81 3.94
N ASN A 161 -6.19 -12.26 4.70
CA ASN A 161 -6.15 -12.42 6.15
C ASN A 161 -7.38 -11.84 6.88
N ILE A 162 -7.89 -10.71 6.39
CA ILE A 162 -9.06 -10.06 6.97
C ILE A 162 -10.36 -10.68 6.44
N VAL A 163 -10.45 -10.90 5.12
CA VAL A 163 -11.72 -11.27 4.46
C VAL A 163 -11.99 -12.77 4.57
N GLU A 164 -11.00 -13.60 4.27
CA GLU A 164 -11.18 -15.06 4.20
C GLU A 164 -10.85 -15.75 5.55
N VAL A 165 -9.78 -15.31 6.21
CA VAL A 165 -9.38 -15.87 7.51
C VAL A 165 -10.22 -15.28 8.64
N GLY A 166 -10.70 -14.04 8.49
CA GLY A 166 -11.46 -13.34 9.53
C GLY A 166 -10.59 -12.97 10.73
N GLU A 167 -9.33 -12.60 10.50
CA GLU A 167 -8.41 -12.22 11.58
C GLU A 167 -8.96 -11.05 12.39
N SER A 168 -9.00 -11.21 13.71
CA SER A 168 -9.48 -10.18 14.61
C SER A 168 -8.37 -9.18 14.93
N ILE A 169 -8.62 -7.92 14.62
CA ILE A 169 -7.70 -6.81 14.90
C ILE A 169 -8.25 -5.95 16.03
N ARG A 170 -7.38 -5.47 16.91
CA ARG A 170 -7.72 -4.52 17.99
C ARG A 170 -8.51 -3.34 17.41
N LYS A 171 -9.56 -2.92 18.10
CA LYS A 171 -10.50 -1.90 17.61
C LYS A 171 -9.93 -0.48 17.55
N ASP A 172 -8.84 -0.23 18.25
CA ASP A 172 -8.09 1.03 18.20
C ASP A 172 -7.14 1.15 17.00
N ILE A 173 -6.91 0.04 16.28
CA ILE A 173 -6.02 -0.01 15.12
C ILE A 173 -6.82 0.24 13.82
N THR A 174 -6.38 1.19 13.02
CA THR A 174 -6.91 1.40 11.67
C THR A 174 -6.37 0.34 10.71
N VAL A 175 -7.23 -0.35 9.96
CA VAL A 175 -6.82 -1.37 8.98
C VAL A 175 -7.05 -0.87 7.56
N VAL A 176 -5.96 -0.86 6.77
CA VAL A 176 -5.98 -0.40 5.39
C VAL A 176 -5.34 -1.43 4.44
N MET A 177 -5.72 -1.36 3.18
CA MET A 177 -5.09 -2.14 2.12
C MET A 177 -4.64 -1.23 0.98
N VAL A 178 -3.40 -1.44 0.52
CA VAL A 178 -2.87 -0.87 -0.73
C VAL A 178 -2.22 -2.01 -1.51
N ALA A 179 -2.84 -2.39 -2.60
CA ALA A 179 -2.48 -3.60 -3.36
C ALA A 179 -2.13 -3.26 -4.81
N PRO A 180 -0.87 -2.98 -5.12
CA PRO A 180 -0.38 -2.87 -6.49
C PRO A 180 -0.63 -4.19 -7.26
N LYS A 181 -1.17 -4.09 -8.48
CA LYS A 181 -1.58 -5.26 -9.29
C LYS A 181 -0.49 -5.69 -10.25
N CYS A 182 0.73 -5.81 -9.74
CA CYS A 182 1.88 -6.31 -10.49
C CYS A 182 2.95 -6.89 -9.56
N PRO A 183 3.97 -7.59 -10.09
CA PRO A 183 5.14 -8.00 -9.32
C PRO A 183 5.84 -6.80 -8.67
N GLY A 184 6.44 -7.00 -7.49
CA GLY A 184 7.11 -5.92 -6.76
C GLY A 184 8.22 -5.23 -7.56
N THR A 185 8.92 -5.94 -8.42
CA THR A 185 9.92 -5.37 -9.34
C THR A 185 9.33 -4.33 -10.28
N GLU A 186 8.16 -4.61 -10.84
CA GLU A 186 7.44 -3.68 -11.72
C GLU A 186 6.95 -2.44 -10.96
N VAL A 187 6.48 -2.60 -9.70
CA VAL A 187 6.15 -1.46 -8.84
C VAL A 187 7.31 -0.47 -8.75
N ARG A 188 8.55 -0.99 -8.64
CA ARG A 188 9.75 -0.17 -8.57
C ARG A 188 10.12 0.45 -9.92
N GLU A 189 10.12 -0.35 -10.97
CA GLU A 189 10.57 0.13 -12.29
C GLU A 189 9.59 1.18 -12.86
N GLU A 190 8.29 0.98 -12.74
CA GLU A 190 7.31 1.97 -13.19
C GLU A 190 7.37 3.26 -12.35
N TYR A 191 7.58 3.15 -11.04
CA TYR A 191 7.80 4.32 -10.18
C TYR A 191 9.03 5.13 -10.63
N LYS A 192 10.16 4.49 -10.90
CA LYS A 192 11.40 5.14 -11.38
C LYS A 192 11.22 5.84 -12.75
N ARG A 193 10.34 5.30 -13.59
CA ARG A 193 9.98 5.91 -14.87
C ARG A 193 9.04 7.10 -14.74
N GLY A 194 8.56 7.40 -13.53
CA GLY A 194 7.55 8.45 -13.27
C GLY A 194 6.12 8.00 -13.54
N PHE A 195 5.91 6.72 -13.78
CA PHE A 195 4.60 6.08 -13.91
C PHE A 195 4.24 5.35 -12.62
N GLY A 196 3.03 4.81 -12.58
CA GLY A 196 2.54 3.94 -11.54
C GLY A 196 1.97 2.66 -12.11
N VAL A 197 1.46 1.83 -11.22
CA VAL A 197 0.79 0.58 -11.57
C VAL A 197 -0.64 0.58 -11.04
N PRO A 198 -1.57 -0.14 -11.68
CA PRO A 198 -2.92 -0.29 -11.17
C PRO A 198 -2.88 -0.72 -9.70
N THR A 199 -3.53 0.04 -8.85
CA THR A 199 -3.47 -0.17 -7.40
C THR A 199 -4.87 -0.14 -6.79
N LEU A 200 -5.21 -1.17 -6.02
CA LEU A 200 -6.44 -1.16 -5.21
C LEU A 200 -6.13 -0.57 -3.84
N ILE A 201 -7.02 0.29 -3.35
CA ILE A 201 -7.01 0.75 -1.97
C ILE A 201 -8.33 0.41 -1.28
N ALA A 202 -8.26 0.10 0.01
CA ALA A 202 -9.43 -0.16 0.83
C ALA A 202 -9.17 0.20 2.29
N VAL A 203 -10.25 0.45 3.01
CA VAL A 203 -10.28 0.60 4.46
C VAL A 203 -11.22 -0.45 5.02
N HIS A 204 -10.83 -1.12 6.10
CA HIS A 204 -11.70 -2.04 6.81
C HIS A 204 -12.64 -1.21 7.71
N PRO A 205 -13.96 -1.17 7.43
CA PRO A 205 -14.83 -0.20 8.09
C PRO A 205 -15.01 -0.45 9.61
N GLU A 206 -14.78 -1.69 10.06
CA GLU A 206 -14.84 -2.03 11.49
C GLU A 206 -13.57 -1.64 12.25
N ASN A 207 -12.51 -1.25 11.55
CA ASN A 207 -11.21 -0.90 12.08
C ASN A 207 -10.72 0.42 11.47
N ASP A 208 -11.48 1.48 11.67
CA ASP A 208 -11.11 2.86 11.34
C ASP A 208 -11.65 3.83 12.40
N PRO A 209 -11.15 3.74 13.65
CA PRO A 209 -11.71 4.46 14.79
C PRO A 209 -11.64 5.98 14.66
N LYS A 210 -10.67 6.50 13.88
CA LYS A 210 -10.47 7.93 13.66
C LYS A 210 -11.00 8.44 12.32
N GLY A 211 -11.46 7.54 11.43
CA GLY A 211 -11.86 7.90 10.07
C GLY A 211 -10.68 8.33 9.16
N GLU A 212 -9.46 8.01 9.55
CA GLU A 212 -8.23 8.39 8.81
C GLU A 212 -7.77 7.33 7.81
N GLY A 213 -8.41 6.16 7.78
CA GLY A 213 -7.96 5.03 6.98
C GLY A 213 -7.82 5.34 5.50
N MET A 214 -8.74 6.09 4.91
CA MET A 214 -8.65 6.48 3.50
C MET A 214 -7.50 7.45 3.25
N ALA A 215 -7.21 8.38 4.15
CA ALA A 215 -6.08 9.30 4.02
C ALA A 215 -4.74 8.53 4.10
N ILE A 216 -4.63 7.55 5.00
CA ILE A 216 -3.47 6.66 5.11
C ILE A 216 -3.29 5.84 3.83
N ALA A 217 -4.36 5.21 3.33
CA ALA A 217 -4.31 4.39 2.13
C ALA A 217 -3.93 5.20 0.88
N LYS A 218 -4.51 6.39 0.70
CA LYS A 218 -4.14 7.31 -0.38
C LYS A 218 -2.66 7.72 -0.31
N ALA A 219 -2.20 8.13 0.87
CA ALA A 219 -0.81 8.57 1.05
C ALA A 219 0.19 7.43 0.79
N TRP A 220 -0.14 6.20 1.21
CA TRP A 220 0.68 5.04 0.90
C TRP A 220 0.64 4.71 -0.60
N ALA A 221 -0.52 4.71 -1.23
CA ALA A 221 -0.65 4.49 -2.68
C ALA A 221 0.17 5.52 -3.47
N ALA A 222 0.06 6.81 -3.13
CA ALA A 222 0.85 7.89 -3.75
C ALA A 222 2.35 7.69 -3.52
N ALA A 223 2.78 7.35 -2.30
CA ALA A 223 4.17 7.07 -1.98
C ALA A 223 4.77 5.89 -2.79
N THR A 224 3.93 5.00 -3.27
CA THR A 224 4.35 3.87 -4.12
C THR A 224 4.09 4.07 -5.61
N GLY A 225 3.51 5.21 -6.01
CA GLY A 225 3.24 5.58 -7.40
C GLY A 225 1.87 5.13 -7.91
N GLY A 226 0.98 4.67 -7.05
CA GLY A 226 -0.37 4.23 -7.43
C GLY A 226 -1.34 5.36 -7.79
N ASP A 227 -0.89 6.60 -7.70
CA ASP A 227 -1.62 7.83 -8.06
C ASP A 227 -1.29 8.39 -9.46
N ARG A 228 -0.43 7.71 -10.23
CA ARG A 228 0.16 8.20 -11.48
C ARG A 228 -0.46 7.60 -12.72
#